data_f1368492d1316f5cf4bc2a46b3a6cc1a
#
_entry.id   f1368492d1316f5cf4bc2a46b3a6cc1a
#
_cell.length_a   1.000
_cell.length_b   1.000
_cell.length_c   1.000
_cell.angle_alpha   90.00
_cell.angle_beta   90.00
_cell.angle_gamma   90.00
#
_symmetry.space_group_name_H-M   'P 1'
#
loop_
_entity.id
_entity.type
_entity.pdbx_description
1 polymer ?
#
loop_
_entity_poly.entity_id
_entity_poly.type
_entity_poly.pdbx_seq_one_letter_code
_entity_poly.pdbx_strand_id
1 'polypeptide(L)'
;TVDPARVAAIFREEGLIPVAKLAAFRDPAGARADRTMAIGYTGQAYLWLDNKASADGKPWLNPYADAAVQYIGDLIDELHTAGFEQVVLENVQFPASTSSKQDYGTTNGVSRADQLRADMAVWEQRFGNGVTLWYSYTLAEVADTSSTLGVPAAQLGVKNLVVRVPSASTMTAEERAALVQAQAEAGVEHVVVRDNAAGYYE
;
A
#
# COMPACT_ATOMS: atom_id res chain seq x y z
N THR A 1 -7.97 -9.20 -22.03
CA THR A 1 -7.62 -8.15 -21.05
C THR A 1 -8.92 -7.57 -20.53
N VAL A 2 -9.10 -7.46 -19.23
CA VAL A 2 -10.28 -6.82 -18.62
C VAL A 2 -10.11 -5.31 -18.80
N ASP A 3 -11.15 -4.64 -19.32
CA ASP A 3 -11.19 -3.19 -19.43
C ASP A 3 -11.64 -2.57 -18.09
N PRO A 4 -10.78 -1.83 -17.37
CA PRO A 4 -11.13 -1.24 -16.08
C PRO A 4 -12.30 -0.27 -16.16
N ALA A 5 -12.40 0.53 -17.25
CA ALA A 5 -13.48 1.49 -17.42
C ALA A 5 -14.84 0.78 -17.56
N ARG A 6 -14.87 -0.33 -18.28
CA ARG A 6 -16.09 -1.14 -18.40
C ARG A 6 -16.50 -1.77 -17.06
N VAL A 7 -15.54 -2.21 -16.25
CA VAL A 7 -15.81 -2.74 -14.89
C VAL A 7 -16.40 -1.65 -14.00
N ALA A 8 -15.81 -0.46 -13.98
CA ALA A 8 -16.30 0.66 -13.19
C ALA A 8 -17.72 1.08 -13.63
N ALA A 9 -17.99 1.09 -14.95
CA ALA A 9 -19.31 1.39 -15.48
C ALA A 9 -20.36 0.37 -15.02
N ILE A 10 -20.07 -0.94 -15.10
CA ILE A 10 -20.99 -2.00 -14.66
C ILE A 10 -21.34 -1.84 -13.16
N PHE A 11 -20.35 -1.57 -12.30
CA PHE A 11 -20.61 -1.38 -10.88
C PHE A 11 -21.57 -0.20 -10.63
N ARG A 12 -21.39 0.91 -11.35
CA ARG A 12 -22.29 2.07 -11.23
C ARG A 12 -23.69 1.77 -11.78
N GLU A 13 -23.80 1.05 -12.90
CA GLU A 13 -25.09 0.61 -13.47
C GLU A 13 -25.87 -0.24 -12.45
N GLU A 14 -25.18 -1.02 -11.63
CA GLU A 14 -25.76 -1.86 -10.56
C GLU A 14 -25.92 -1.09 -9.21
N GLY A 15 -25.66 0.22 -9.18
CA GLY A 15 -25.80 1.04 -7.98
C GLY A 15 -24.66 0.83 -6.95
N LEU A 16 -23.53 0.25 -7.36
CA LEU A 16 -22.38 0.00 -6.53
C LEU A 16 -21.32 1.10 -6.72
N ILE A 17 -20.54 1.37 -5.68
CA ILE A 17 -19.38 2.25 -5.75
C ILE A 17 -18.18 1.42 -6.23
N PRO A 18 -17.58 1.76 -7.40
CA PRO A 18 -16.41 1.04 -7.86
C PRO A 18 -15.19 1.38 -7.02
N VAL A 19 -14.56 0.38 -6.42
CA VAL A 19 -13.31 0.50 -5.64
C VAL A 19 -12.21 -0.27 -6.35
N ALA A 20 -11.12 0.40 -6.70
CA ALA A 20 -9.93 -0.25 -7.23
C ALA A 20 -8.96 -0.63 -6.11
N LYS A 21 -8.25 -1.74 -6.28
CA LYS A 21 -7.16 -2.14 -5.40
C LYS A 21 -5.86 -2.18 -6.19
N LEU A 22 -4.84 -1.46 -5.71
CA LEU A 22 -3.55 -1.32 -6.35
C LEU A 22 -2.44 -1.74 -5.37
N ALA A 23 -1.55 -2.64 -5.81
CA ALA A 23 -0.30 -2.88 -5.10
C ALA A 23 0.69 -1.75 -5.42
N ALA A 24 1.14 -1.04 -4.38
CA ALA A 24 2.08 0.07 -4.55
C ALA A 24 3.52 -0.45 -4.74
N PHE A 25 4.33 -0.46 -3.69
CA PHE A 25 5.76 -0.81 -3.85
C PHE A 25 6.04 -2.29 -4.11
N ARG A 26 5.10 -3.19 -3.86
CA ARG A 26 5.24 -4.60 -4.24
C ARG A 26 4.71 -4.85 -5.66
N ASP A 27 5.27 -4.14 -6.63
CA ASP A 27 4.99 -4.33 -8.06
C ASP A 27 6.19 -4.94 -8.80
N PRO A 28 6.20 -6.28 -9.00
CA PRO A 28 7.27 -6.93 -9.72
C PRO A 28 7.32 -6.59 -11.22
N ALA A 29 6.21 -6.15 -11.80
CA ALA A 29 6.15 -5.79 -13.22
C ALA A 29 6.83 -4.43 -13.44
N GLY A 30 6.44 -3.42 -12.69
CA GLY A 30 7.08 -2.11 -12.70
C GLY A 30 8.57 -2.18 -12.36
N ALA A 31 8.94 -2.92 -11.32
CA ALA A 31 10.33 -3.09 -10.91
C ALA A 31 11.22 -3.77 -11.98
N ARG A 32 10.63 -4.63 -12.83
CA ARG A 32 11.37 -5.23 -13.96
C ARG A 32 11.39 -4.36 -15.20
N ALA A 33 10.34 -3.58 -15.41
CA ALA A 33 10.22 -2.68 -16.55
C ALA A 33 11.24 -1.53 -16.48
N ASP A 34 11.38 -0.95 -15.28
CA ASP A 34 12.40 0.08 -15.03
C ASP A 34 13.15 -0.20 -13.72
N ARG A 35 14.39 -0.63 -13.85
CA ARG A 35 15.26 -0.97 -12.73
C ARG A 35 15.68 0.23 -11.90
N THR A 36 15.57 1.44 -12.41
CA THR A 36 15.87 2.66 -11.66
C THR A 36 14.84 2.95 -10.57
N MET A 37 13.64 2.40 -10.73
CA MET A 37 12.55 2.45 -9.74
C MET A 37 12.64 1.33 -8.70
N ALA A 38 13.55 0.38 -8.83
CA ALA A 38 13.53 -0.85 -8.04
C ALA A 38 14.61 -0.88 -6.96
N ILE A 39 14.39 -1.70 -5.92
CA ILE A 39 15.42 -2.02 -4.93
C ILE A 39 16.48 -2.89 -5.60
N GLY A 40 17.73 -2.41 -5.63
CA GLY A 40 18.88 -3.13 -6.14
C GLY A 40 19.40 -4.18 -5.16
N TYR A 41 20.28 -5.04 -5.65
CA TYR A 41 21.06 -5.94 -4.82
C TYR A 41 22.45 -5.34 -4.61
N THR A 42 22.85 -5.09 -3.37
CA THR A 42 24.12 -4.43 -3.01
C THR A 42 25.31 -5.01 -3.74
N GLY A 43 26.04 -4.17 -4.47
CA GLY A 43 27.24 -4.55 -5.22
C GLY A 43 27.01 -5.43 -6.44
N GLN A 44 25.78 -5.55 -6.92
CA GLN A 44 25.42 -6.36 -8.08
C GLN A 44 24.52 -5.61 -9.06
N ALA A 45 24.52 -6.06 -10.31
CA ALA A 45 23.70 -5.45 -11.37
C ALA A 45 22.30 -6.08 -11.49
N TYR A 46 21.80 -6.80 -10.49
CA TYR A 46 20.46 -7.39 -10.50
C TYR A 46 19.59 -6.85 -9.37
N LEU A 47 18.28 -7.07 -9.52
CA LEU A 47 17.30 -6.61 -8.54
C LEU A 47 17.34 -7.45 -7.26
N TRP A 48 17.10 -6.82 -6.12
CA TRP A 48 16.83 -7.54 -4.89
C TRP A 48 15.45 -8.21 -4.96
N LEU A 49 15.34 -9.40 -4.41
CA LEU A 49 14.08 -10.15 -4.34
C LEU A 49 13.72 -10.42 -2.88
N ASP A 50 12.42 -10.36 -2.55
CA ASP A 50 11.88 -10.60 -1.20
C ASP A 50 12.04 -12.05 -0.73
N ASN A 51 12.37 -12.97 -1.64
CA ASN A 51 12.71 -14.36 -1.37
C ASN A 51 13.69 -14.87 -2.44
N LYS A 52 14.15 -16.11 -2.30
CA LYS A 52 14.97 -16.77 -3.34
C LYS A 52 14.15 -16.87 -4.64
N ALA A 53 14.81 -16.73 -5.79
CA ALA A 53 14.15 -16.88 -7.10
C ALA A 53 13.47 -18.27 -7.25
N SER A 54 14.09 -19.32 -6.69
CA SER A 54 13.53 -20.69 -6.66
C SER A 54 12.29 -20.83 -5.75
N ALA A 55 12.05 -19.88 -4.87
CA ALA A 55 10.91 -19.80 -3.97
C ALA A 55 9.98 -18.61 -4.33
N ASP A 56 9.89 -18.31 -5.62
CA ASP A 56 9.02 -17.28 -6.20
C ASP A 56 9.27 -15.84 -5.66
N GLY A 57 10.54 -15.54 -5.31
CA GLY A 57 10.93 -14.20 -4.87
C GLY A 57 10.60 -13.13 -5.89
N LYS A 58 10.06 -12.01 -5.42
CA LYS A 58 9.62 -10.89 -6.25
C LYS A 58 10.48 -9.65 -6.00
N PRO A 59 10.84 -8.90 -7.05
CA PRO A 59 11.44 -7.57 -6.89
C PRO A 59 10.38 -6.58 -6.41
N TRP A 60 10.86 -5.52 -5.76
CA TRP A 60 10.04 -4.44 -5.24
C TRP A 60 10.48 -3.10 -5.83
N LEU A 61 9.53 -2.19 -5.97
CA LEU A 61 9.83 -0.78 -6.19
C LEU A 61 10.47 -0.19 -4.92
N ASN A 62 11.30 0.81 -5.13
CA ASN A 62 12.06 1.47 -4.09
C ASN A 62 11.32 2.73 -3.59
N PRO A 63 10.86 2.79 -2.34
CA PRO A 63 10.19 3.98 -1.83
C PRO A 63 11.07 5.25 -1.87
N TYR A 64 12.39 5.12 -1.82
CA TYR A 64 13.29 6.27 -1.94
C TYR A 64 13.50 6.75 -3.39
N ALA A 65 12.92 6.09 -4.39
CA ALA A 65 13.04 6.50 -5.78
C ALA A 65 11.84 7.34 -6.21
N ASP A 66 12.04 8.63 -6.47
CA ASP A 66 10.98 9.54 -6.94
C ASP A 66 10.25 9.00 -8.16
N ALA A 67 10.97 8.32 -9.07
CA ALA A 67 10.39 7.69 -10.25
C ALA A 67 9.38 6.59 -9.89
N ALA A 68 9.60 5.82 -8.80
CA ALA A 68 8.66 4.82 -8.33
C ALA A 68 7.39 5.47 -7.76
N VAL A 69 7.54 6.56 -7.02
CA VAL A 69 6.42 7.34 -6.46
C VAL A 69 5.57 7.94 -7.57
N GLN A 70 6.20 8.51 -8.60
CA GLN A 70 5.50 9.04 -9.77
C GLN A 70 4.78 7.93 -10.57
N TYR A 71 5.44 6.81 -10.81
CA TYR A 71 4.84 5.66 -11.50
C TYR A 71 3.57 5.16 -10.79
N ILE A 72 3.59 5.03 -9.46
CA ILE A 72 2.40 4.65 -8.69
C ILE A 72 1.31 5.72 -8.82
N GLY A 73 1.68 7.01 -8.78
CA GLY A 73 0.76 8.11 -9.05
C GLY A 73 0.11 8.03 -10.42
N ASP A 74 0.87 7.67 -11.46
CA ASP A 74 0.34 7.51 -12.82
C ASP A 74 -0.65 6.34 -12.92
N LEU A 75 -0.40 5.24 -12.20
CA LEU A 75 -1.36 4.13 -12.11
C LEU A 75 -2.67 4.54 -11.39
N ILE A 76 -2.59 5.38 -10.35
CA ILE A 76 -3.79 5.94 -9.69
C ILE A 76 -4.57 6.83 -10.67
N ASP A 77 -3.87 7.62 -11.47
CA ASP A 77 -4.48 8.50 -12.49
C ASP A 77 -5.19 7.70 -13.59
N GLU A 78 -4.59 6.61 -14.04
CA GLU A 78 -5.22 5.67 -14.98
C GLU A 78 -6.51 5.07 -14.39
N LEU A 79 -6.50 4.66 -13.13
CA LEU A 79 -7.68 4.15 -12.43
C LEU A 79 -8.76 5.22 -12.29
N HIS A 80 -8.38 6.46 -11.94
CA HIS A 80 -9.30 7.59 -11.87
C HIS A 80 -9.94 7.87 -13.24
N THR A 81 -9.13 7.93 -14.29
CA THR A 81 -9.61 8.10 -15.69
C THR A 81 -10.56 6.97 -16.09
N ALA A 82 -10.32 5.74 -15.63
CA ALA A 82 -11.20 4.60 -15.83
C ALA A 82 -12.50 4.69 -15.00
N GLY A 83 -12.61 5.65 -14.09
CA GLY A 83 -13.82 5.92 -13.32
C GLY A 83 -13.82 5.38 -11.90
N PHE A 84 -12.67 5.01 -11.32
CA PHE A 84 -12.56 4.67 -9.91
C PHE A 84 -12.29 5.93 -9.09
N GLU A 85 -13.18 6.26 -8.16
CA GLU A 85 -13.04 7.39 -7.22
C GLU A 85 -12.55 6.94 -5.84
N GLN A 86 -12.47 5.62 -5.63
CA GLN A 86 -11.96 4.99 -4.43
C GLN A 86 -10.82 4.04 -4.83
N VAL A 87 -9.63 4.26 -4.29
CA VAL A 87 -8.46 3.41 -4.55
C VAL A 87 -7.86 2.93 -3.23
N VAL A 88 -7.79 1.61 -3.06
CA VAL A 88 -7.13 0.97 -1.92
C VAL A 88 -5.69 0.64 -2.31
N LEU A 89 -4.73 1.30 -1.69
CA LEU A 89 -3.30 1.06 -1.86
C LEU A 89 -2.83 -0.02 -0.87
N GLU A 90 -2.40 -1.16 -1.39
CA GLU A 90 -1.70 -2.19 -0.63
C GLU A 90 -0.18 -2.04 -0.78
N ASN A 91 0.58 -2.50 0.20
CA ASN A 91 2.05 -2.48 0.17
C ASN A 91 2.67 -1.08 0.03
N VAL A 92 2.06 -0.05 0.63
CA VAL A 92 2.71 1.24 0.87
C VAL A 92 3.66 1.06 2.07
N GLN A 93 4.74 0.32 1.85
CA GLN A 93 5.65 -0.16 2.89
C GLN A 93 6.98 -0.61 2.30
N PHE A 94 7.96 -0.77 3.16
CA PHE A 94 9.21 -1.47 2.83
C PHE A 94 9.01 -2.99 2.90
N PRO A 95 9.86 -3.79 2.23
CA PRO A 95 9.85 -5.24 2.39
C PRO A 95 10.02 -5.66 3.86
N ALA A 96 9.33 -6.73 4.28
CA ALA A 96 9.36 -7.22 5.65
C ALA A 96 10.75 -7.71 6.08
N SER A 97 11.55 -8.24 5.15
CA SER A 97 12.93 -8.62 5.45
C SER A 97 13.84 -7.40 5.34
N THR A 98 14.59 -7.12 6.40
CA THR A 98 15.73 -6.19 6.35
C THR A 98 16.98 -6.98 6.01
N SER A 99 17.70 -6.56 4.98
CA SER A 99 18.93 -7.23 4.56
C SER A 99 19.96 -6.20 4.14
N SER A 100 21.23 -6.41 4.56
CA SER A 100 22.37 -5.63 4.05
C SER A 100 22.57 -5.77 2.53
N LYS A 101 21.80 -6.66 1.90
CA LYS A 101 21.79 -6.88 0.46
C LYS A 101 20.79 -5.99 -0.29
N GLN A 102 19.94 -5.25 0.43
CA GLN A 102 19.03 -4.27 -0.18
C GLN A 102 19.80 -2.97 -0.48
N ASP A 103 19.81 -2.59 -1.73
CA ASP A 103 20.37 -1.31 -2.18
C ASP A 103 19.23 -0.35 -2.54
N TYR A 104 19.06 0.63 -1.70
CA TYR A 104 18.09 1.72 -1.89
C TYR A 104 18.71 2.96 -2.56
N GLY A 105 19.99 2.91 -2.92
CA GLY A 105 20.72 4.07 -3.39
C GLY A 105 20.92 5.12 -2.27
N THR A 106 20.86 6.39 -2.63
CA THR A 106 21.07 7.51 -1.68
C THR A 106 19.79 7.81 -0.92
N THR A 107 19.74 7.48 0.37
CA THR A 107 18.59 7.73 1.24
C THR A 107 18.68 9.06 2.01
N ASN A 108 19.84 9.74 1.96
CA ASN A 108 20.13 10.97 2.71
C ASN A 108 19.85 10.87 4.24
N GLY A 109 19.83 9.66 4.78
CA GLY A 109 19.51 9.42 6.19
C GLY A 109 18.03 9.56 6.54
N VAL A 110 17.14 9.71 5.56
CA VAL A 110 15.69 9.77 5.77
C VAL A 110 15.20 8.44 6.32
N SER A 111 14.42 8.48 7.40
CA SER A 111 13.83 7.27 7.98
C SER A 111 12.78 6.64 7.06
N ARG A 112 12.52 5.33 7.23
CA ARG A 112 11.46 4.65 6.48
C ARG A 112 10.10 5.32 6.67
N ALA A 113 9.76 5.68 7.90
CA ALA A 113 8.49 6.33 8.20
C ALA A 113 8.38 7.71 7.54
N ASP A 114 9.45 8.52 7.59
CA ASP A 114 9.44 9.84 6.97
C ASP A 114 9.37 9.76 5.44
N GLN A 115 10.04 8.77 4.84
CA GLN A 115 9.93 8.53 3.41
C GLN A 115 8.51 8.15 3.02
N LEU A 116 7.89 7.18 3.70
CA LEU A 116 6.50 6.80 3.40
C LEU A 116 5.52 7.96 3.59
N ARG A 117 5.69 8.80 4.63
CA ARG A 117 4.88 10.02 4.79
C ARG A 117 5.04 10.98 3.60
N ALA A 118 6.27 11.16 3.12
CA ALA A 118 6.54 12.01 1.96
C ALA A 118 5.88 11.46 0.69
N ASP A 119 6.00 10.16 0.43
CA ASP A 119 5.40 9.50 -0.72
C ASP A 119 3.87 9.63 -0.71
N MET A 120 3.26 9.34 0.44
CA MET A 120 1.81 9.48 0.64
C MET A 120 1.35 10.92 0.44
N ALA A 121 2.11 11.90 0.93
CA ALA A 121 1.80 13.32 0.76
C ALA A 121 1.80 13.74 -0.71
N VAL A 122 2.69 13.19 -1.55
CA VAL A 122 2.71 13.42 -3.00
C VAL A 122 1.40 12.96 -3.64
N TRP A 123 0.93 11.75 -3.30
CA TRP A 123 -0.32 11.21 -3.85
C TRP A 123 -1.56 11.95 -3.31
N GLU A 124 -1.61 12.22 -2.01
CA GLU A 124 -2.71 12.97 -1.40
C GLU A 124 -2.82 14.40 -2.00
N GLN A 125 -1.71 15.07 -2.26
CA GLN A 125 -1.72 16.37 -2.92
C GLN A 125 -2.20 16.27 -4.38
N ARG A 126 -1.79 15.22 -5.12
CA ARG A 126 -2.16 15.02 -6.52
C ARG A 126 -3.63 14.66 -6.68
N PHE A 127 -4.21 13.87 -5.77
CA PHE A 127 -5.53 13.25 -5.94
C PHE A 127 -6.59 13.72 -4.94
N GLY A 128 -6.27 14.51 -3.93
CA GLY A 128 -7.14 14.85 -2.80
C GLY A 128 -8.48 15.50 -3.12
N ASN A 129 -8.74 15.89 -4.38
CA ASN A 129 -10.00 16.47 -4.83
C ASN A 129 -10.78 15.59 -5.83
N GLY A 130 -10.38 14.36 -6.07
CA GLY A 130 -11.05 13.52 -7.08
C GLY A 130 -11.00 12.02 -6.76
N VAL A 131 -10.04 11.59 -5.98
CA VAL A 131 -9.87 10.19 -5.58
C VAL A 131 -9.70 10.11 -4.07
N THR A 132 -10.47 9.23 -3.42
CA THR A 132 -10.25 8.88 -2.03
C THR A 132 -9.21 7.75 -1.97
N LEU A 133 -8.06 8.03 -1.36
CA LEU A 133 -7.01 7.04 -1.15
C LEU A 133 -7.22 6.34 0.19
N TRP A 134 -7.22 5.02 0.16
CA TRP A 134 -7.23 4.13 1.32
C TRP A 134 -5.91 3.41 1.42
N TYR A 135 -5.36 3.29 2.61
CA TYR A 135 -4.12 2.56 2.85
C TYR A 135 -4.41 1.26 3.58
N SER A 136 -3.95 0.15 3.03
CA SER A 136 -4.29 -1.19 3.53
C SER A 136 -3.10 -1.82 4.24
N TYR A 137 -3.25 -2.07 5.54
CA TYR A 137 -2.22 -2.63 6.41
C TYR A 137 -2.70 -3.86 7.17
N THR A 138 -1.77 -4.71 7.60
CA THR A 138 -2.05 -5.84 8.48
C THR A 138 -2.18 -5.42 9.93
N LEU A 139 -2.74 -6.27 10.79
CA LEU A 139 -2.79 -6.03 12.24
C LEU A 139 -1.40 -5.75 12.83
N ALA A 140 -0.35 -6.45 12.35
CA ALA A 140 1.02 -6.25 12.81
C ALA A 140 1.55 -4.85 12.49
N GLU A 141 1.23 -4.32 11.31
CA GLU A 141 1.62 -2.98 10.86
C GLU A 141 0.82 -1.88 11.58
N VAL A 142 -0.43 -2.16 11.91
CA VAL A 142 -1.27 -1.24 12.70
C VAL A 142 -0.79 -1.17 14.15
N ALA A 143 -0.33 -2.29 14.73
CA ALA A 143 0.14 -2.38 16.11
C ALA A 143 1.63 -2.05 16.32
N ASP A 144 2.35 -1.61 15.26
CA ASP A 144 3.81 -1.37 15.29
C ASP A 144 4.66 -2.57 15.70
N THR A 145 4.29 -3.72 15.24
CA THR A 145 5.10 -4.93 15.47
C THR A 145 5.93 -5.33 14.26
N SER A 146 5.95 -4.48 13.22
CA SER A 146 6.66 -4.75 11.97
C SER A 146 7.71 -3.67 11.66
N SER A 147 8.82 -4.09 11.07
CA SER A 147 9.87 -3.18 10.57
C SER A 147 9.53 -2.55 9.21
N THR A 148 8.37 -2.87 8.63
CA THR A 148 7.99 -2.45 7.27
C THR A 148 7.67 -0.97 7.18
N LEU A 149 7.09 -0.38 8.23
CA LEU A 149 6.71 1.02 8.28
C LEU A 149 7.65 1.87 9.14
N GLY A 150 8.26 1.28 10.17
CA GLY A 150 9.10 1.97 11.15
C GLY A 150 8.33 2.69 12.26
N VAL A 151 7.00 2.75 12.13
CA VAL A 151 6.03 3.30 13.11
C VAL A 151 4.69 2.58 12.93
N PRO A 152 3.74 2.66 13.89
CA PRO A 152 2.36 2.23 13.67
C PRO A 152 1.73 2.93 12.47
N ALA A 153 0.87 2.24 11.72
CA ALA A 153 0.27 2.77 10.50
C ALA A 153 -0.42 4.14 10.70
N ALA A 154 -1.14 4.34 11.80
CA ALA A 154 -1.78 5.62 12.11
C ALA A 154 -0.78 6.79 12.20
N GLN A 155 0.44 6.53 12.64
CA GLN A 155 1.50 7.55 12.74
C GLN A 155 2.08 7.96 11.38
N LEU A 156 1.74 7.27 10.29
CA LEU A 156 2.05 7.73 8.94
C LEU A 156 1.13 8.87 8.47
N GLY A 157 0.09 9.21 9.22
CA GLY A 157 -0.87 10.26 8.86
C GLY A 157 -1.96 9.78 7.91
N VAL A 158 -2.24 8.46 7.89
CA VAL A 158 -3.33 7.88 7.08
C VAL A 158 -4.69 8.39 7.59
N LYS A 159 -5.54 8.84 6.68
CA LYS A 159 -6.91 9.26 6.99
C LYS A 159 -7.91 8.11 6.82
N ASN A 160 -7.74 7.31 5.77
CA ASN A 160 -8.61 6.19 5.44
C ASN A 160 -7.78 4.90 5.51
N LEU A 161 -8.12 4.03 6.46
CA LEU A 161 -7.37 2.83 6.79
C LEU A 161 -8.20 1.57 6.53
N VAL A 162 -7.64 0.62 5.81
CA VAL A 162 -8.15 -0.75 5.72
C VAL A 162 -7.25 -1.67 6.54
N VAL A 163 -7.76 -2.24 7.62
CA VAL A 163 -7.03 -3.22 8.44
C VAL A 163 -7.34 -4.62 7.94
N ARG A 164 -6.31 -5.34 7.51
CA ARG A 164 -6.43 -6.73 7.07
C ARG A 164 -6.20 -7.68 8.24
N VAL A 165 -7.25 -8.42 8.57
CA VAL A 165 -7.16 -9.51 9.55
C VAL A 165 -6.65 -10.77 8.85
N PRO A 166 -5.64 -11.48 9.37
CA PRO A 166 -5.16 -12.74 8.77
C PRO A 166 -6.26 -13.79 8.67
N SER A 167 -6.26 -14.59 7.59
CA SER A 167 -7.28 -15.62 7.32
C SER A 167 -7.42 -16.70 8.41
N ALA A 168 -6.36 -16.90 9.21
CA ALA A 168 -6.37 -17.83 10.33
C ALA A 168 -6.87 -17.21 11.65
N SER A 169 -7.17 -15.90 11.64
CA SER A 169 -7.63 -15.16 12.83
C SER A 169 -9.09 -14.78 12.64
N THR A 170 -9.86 -14.94 13.70
CA THR A 170 -11.22 -14.41 13.83
C THR A 170 -11.20 -13.30 14.85
N MET A 171 -11.90 -12.20 14.58
CA MET A 171 -12.09 -11.12 15.54
C MET A 171 -13.55 -11.11 15.99
N THR A 172 -13.78 -10.92 17.28
CA THR A 172 -15.12 -10.66 17.81
C THR A 172 -15.59 -9.25 17.42
N ALA A 173 -16.87 -8.97 17.58
CA ALA A 173 -17.40 -7.62 17.34
C ALA A 173 -16.77 -6.59 18.30
N GLU A 174 -16.53 -6.99 19.55
CA GLU A 174 -15.90 -6.14 20.57
C GLU A 174 -14.44 -5.83 20.22
N GLU A 175 -13.67 -6.82 19.73
CA GLU A 175 -12.29 -6.61 19.31
C GLU A 175 -12.21 -5.69 18.08
N ARG A 176 -13.14 -5.83 17.13
CA ARG A 176 -13.23 -4.92 15.97
C ARG A 176 -13.55 -3.49 16.40
N ALA A 177 -14.54 -3.32 17.28
CA ALA A 177 -14.91 -2.01 17.79
C ALA A 177 -13.76 -1.34 18.54
N ALA A 178 -13.05 -2.09 19.38
CA ALA A 178 -11.88 -1.59 20.09
C ALA A 178 -10.74 -1.19 19.15
N LEU A 179 -10.50 -1.97 18.07
CA LEU A 179 -9.52 -1.64 17.06
C LEU A 179 -9.88 -0.34 16.33
N VAL A 180 -11.13 -0.22 15.87
CA VAL A 180 -11.62 0.99 15.17
C VAL A 180 -11.48 2.21 16.08
N GLN A 181 -11.90 2.10 17.34
CA GLN A 181 -11.78 3.19 18.31
C GLN A 181 -10.32 3.60 18.52
N ALA A 182 -9.41 2.64 18.71
CA ALA A 182 -7.99 2.92 18.90
C ALA A 182 -7.37 3.65 17.71
N GLN A 183 -7.75 3.30 16.47
CA GLN A 183 -7.28 3.99 15.29
C GLN A 183 -7.88 5.41 15.18
N ALA A 184 -9.15 5.59 15.51
CA ALA A 184 -9.78 6.91 15.53
C ALA A 184 -9.12 7.82 16.58
N GLU A 185 -8.81 7.32 17.78
CA GLU A 185 -8.05 8.05 18.80
C GLU A 185 -6.64 8.42 18.35
N ALA A 186 -6.04 7.61 17.46
CA ALA A 186 -4.75 7.90 16.85
C ALA A 186 -4.84 8.86 15.64
N GLY A 187 -6.03 9.36 15.29
CA GLY A 187 -6.24 10.38 14.26
C GLY A 187 -6.66 9.86 12.89
N VAL A 188 -6.98 8.56 12.76
CA VAL A 188 -7.55 8.01 11.52
C VAL A 188 -9.03 8.40 11.42
N GLU A 189 -9.43 8.95 10.28
CA GLU A 189 -10.80 9.46 10.07
C GLU A 189 -11.79 8.33 9.74
N HIS A 190 -11.36 7.36 8.92
CA HIS A 190 -12.17 6.24 8.48
C HIS A 190 -11.40 4.92 8.61
N VAL A 191 -12.01 3.93 9.24
CA VAL A 191 -11.40 2.60 9.44
C VAL A 191 -12.34 1.52 8.94
N VAL A 192 -11.84 0.68 8.04
CA VAL A 192 -12.52 -0.53 7.56
C VAL A 192 -11.71 -1.74 8.00
N VAL A 193 -12.35 -2.69 8.68
CA VAL A 193 -11.73 -3.96 9.06
C VAL A 193 -12.14 -5.02 8.06
N ARG A 194 -11.16 -5.53 7.31
CA ARG A 194 -11.33 -6.64 6.38
C ARG A 194 -11.07 -7.96 7.08
N ASP A 195 -12.14 -8.70 7.35
CA ASP A 195 -12.08 -10.08 7.81
C ASP A 195 -12.21 -11.03 6.61
N ASN A 196 -11.34 -12.04 6.52
CA ASN A 196 -11.37 -12.99 5.41
C ASN A 196 -12.53 -13.97 5.46
N ALA A 197 -13.20 -14.12 6.61
CA ALA A 197 -14.31 -15.06 6.76
C ALA A 197 -15.66 -14.52 6.25
N ALA A 198 -15.87 -13.21 6.22
CA ALA A 198 -17.19 -12.62 5.97
C ALA A 198 -17.16 -11.30 5.17
N GLY A 199 -16.02 -10.85 4.66
CA GLY A 199 -15.93 -9.64 3.87
C GLY A 199 -15.40 -8.41 4.62
N TYR A 200 -15.96 -7.23 4.32
CA TYR A 200 -15.54 -5.96 4.91
C TYR A 200 -16.52 -5.52 5.99
N TYR A 201 -15.99 -4.97 7.09
CA TYR A 201 -16.75 -4.38 8.18
C TYR A 201 -16.28 -2.96 8.45
N GLU A 202 -17.21 -2.05 8.68
CA GLU A 202 -16.99 -0.67 9.13
C GLU A 202 -17.02 -0.58 10.65
#